data_5b55c0335f8750abb5b4ef06ad8e2b5e
#
_entry.id   5b55c0335f8750abb5b4ef06ad8e2b5e
#
_cell.length_a   1.000
_cell.length_b   1.000
_cell.length_c   1.000
_cell.angle_alpha   90.00
_cell.angle_beta   90.00
_cell.angle_gamma   90.00
#
_symmetry.space_group_name_H-M   'P 1'
#
loop_
_entity.id
_entity.type
_entity.pdbx_description
1 polymer ?
#
loop_
_entity_poly.entity_id
_entity_poly.type
_entity_poly.pdbx_seq_one_letter_code
_entity_poly.pdbx_strand_id
1 'polypeptide(L)'
;MRKAKIVDTIGPSTEDYDNLLKLVEAGMDVARLNRSHGTPEDHLKVYNNVRAASKATGRNVAAMVDLQGPKIRCGWFKKNAEGEDKVQLEEGQEFIITTDDVEGDEHITSTTFKGLPGDCHPGDPILIDDGKVRLEVTKVEGNNVHTKVVVAGPVSSHKGINLPGVAVSLPALTEKDEADLRWAIRTGADIIAMSFVRFATDIDRAHEIMDEEGRRIPIVAKIEKPQALENLEDIVKTFDGVMAARGDMAVECPLEEVPLATKRIIELARQYAKPVIVRHRGPGLHGPLPGSVPCRASDCANAVLDGADATMTSNETAVGKYPDVTVATMARISGYATDHGFDRIPELKNLDMSSTGAVSSAAVDLADK
;
A
#
# COMPACT_ATOMS: atom_id res chain seq x y z
N MET A 1 -25.29 8.18 8.73
CA MET A 1 -23.98 8.92 8.65
C MET A 1 -22.88 7.90 8.31
N ARG A 2 -22.04 8.17 7.31
CA ARG A 2 -20.95 7.25 6.91
C ARG A 2 -19.97 6.98 8.07
N LYS A 3 -19.78 5.73 8.45
CA LYS A 3 -18.84 5.31 9.51
C LYS A 3 -17.43 5.09 8.93
N ALA A 4 -17.30 4.39 7.79
CA ALA A 4 -16.02 4.17 7.15
C ALA A 4 -15.45 5.47 6.57
N LYS A 5 -14.17 5.75 6.83
CA LYS A 5 -13.42 6.90 6.33
C LYS A 5 -12.96 6.67 4.89
N ILE A 6 -12.59 7.74 4.18
CA ILE A 6 -12.01 7.66 2.84
C ILE A 6 -10.60 8.22 2.87
N VAL A 7 -9.66 7.39 2.44
CA VAL A 7 -8.25 7.74 2.25
C VAL A 7 -8.00 7.93 0.76
N ASP A 8 -7.57 9.12 0.34
CA ASP A 8 -7.32 9.41 -1.07
C ASP A 8 -5.85 9.74 -1.31
N THR A 9 -5.26 9.09 -2.32
CA THR A 9 -3.88 9.38 -2.72
C THR A 9 -3.84 10.65 -3.52
N ILE A 10 -3.04 11.61 -3.06
CA ILE A 10 -2.81 12.87 -3.75
C ILE A 10 -1.67 12.71 -4.76
N GLY A 11 -1.85 13.25 -5.94
CA GLY A 11 -0.88 13.23 -7.02
C GLY A 11 -1.19 14.26 -8.10
N PRO A 12 -0.59 14.16 -9.30
CA PRO A 12 -0.64 15.21 -10.34
C PRO A 12 -2.03 15.74 -10.70
N SER A 13 -3.08 14.88 -10.58
CA SER A 13 -4.47 15.32 -10.86
C SER A 13 -5.13 16.07 -9.70
N THR A 14 -4.52 16.06 -8.50
CA THR A 14 -5.20 16.51 -7.27
C THR A 14 -4.31 17.31 -6.32
N GLU A 15 -3.06 17.62 -6.70
CA GLU A 15 -2.09 18.29 -5.82
C GLU A 15 -2.31 19.81 -5.66
N ASP A 16 -3.05 20.42 -6.59
CA ASP A 16 -3.39 21.83 -6.47
C ASP A 16 -4.53 22.06 -5.47
N TYR A 17 -4.60 23.29 -4.94
CA TYR A 17 -5.55 23.64 -3.89
C TYR A 17 -7.01 23.45 -4.30
N ASP A 18 -7.38 23.85 -5.54
CA ASP A 18 -8.79 23.83 -5.97
C ASP A 18 -9.29 22.39 -6.13
N ASN A 19 -8.46 21.49 -6.63
CA ASN A 19 -8.81 20.07 -6.74
C ASN A 19 -8.80 19.39 -5.37
N LEU A 20 -7.87 19.72 -4.47
CA LEU A 20 -7.91 19.25 -3.09
C LEU A 20 -9.17 19.69 -2.36
N LEU A 21 -9.59 20.94 -2.54
CA LEU A 21 -10.83 21.44 -1.96
C LEU A 21 -12.03 20.62 -2.41
N LYS A 22 -12.14 20.32 -3.71
CA LYS A 22 -13.21 19.45 -4.27
C LYS A 22 -13.17 18.04 -3.65
N LEU A 23 -11.98 17.45 -3.43
CA LEU A 23 -11.88 16.13 -2.79
C LEU A 23 -12.39 16.15 -1.35
N VAL A 24 -12.04 17.20 -0.59
CA VAL A 24 -12.53 17.37 0.79
C VAL A 24 -14.03 17.53 0.82
N GLU A 25 -14.61 18.36 -0.05
CA GLU A 25 -16.06 18.54 -0.19
C GLU A 25 -16.76 17.24 -0.61
N ALA A 26 -16.15 16.46 -1.51
CA ALA A 26 -16.64 15.17 -1.99
C ALA A 26 -16.65 14.08 -0.90
N GLY A 27 -15.83 14.22 0.15
CA GLY A 27 -15.86 13.32 1.29
C GLY A 27 -14.52 12.71 1.71
N MET A 28 -13.39 13.21 1.22
CA MET A 28 -12.06 12.78 1.69
C MET A 28 -11.91 13.07 3.18
N ASP A 29 -11.41 12.10 3.93
CA ASP A 29 -11.10 12.22 5.36
C ASP A 29 -9.58 12.18 5.62
N VAL A 30 -8.82 11.49 4.75
CA VAL A 30 -7.36 11.36 4.87
C VAL A 30 -6.71 11.58 3.51
N ALA A 31 -5.78 12.51 3.44
CA ALA A 31 -4.93 12.72 2.27
C ALA A 31 -3.65 11.89 2.41
N ARG A 32 -3.43 10.92 1.50
CA ARG A 32 -2.23 10.09 1.46
C ARG A 32 -1.17 10.71 0.56
N LEU A 33 -0.01 11.00 1.13
CA LEU A 33 1.20 11.49 0.46
C LEU A 33 2.15 10.30 0.23
N ASN A 34 2.23 9.83 -1.00
CA ASN A 34 3.04 8.66 -1.36
C ASN A 34 4.51 9.06 -1.63
N ARG A 35 5.41 8.73 -0.71
CA ARG A 35 6.84 9.08 -0.78
C ARG A 35 7.65 8.27 -1.81
N SER A 36 7.01 7.38 -2.55
CA SER A 36 7.65 6.68 -3.68
C SER A 36 7.88 7.59 -4.89
N HIS A 37 7.22 8.76 -4.95
CA HIS A 37 7.27 9.73 -6.04
C HIS A 37 7.36 11.15 -5.48
N GLY A 38 7.85 12.08 -6.29
CA GLY A 38 7.94 13.50 -5.93
C GLY A 38 9.10 13.84 -4.99
N THR A 39 9.33 15.13 -4.79
CA THR A 39 10.34 15.68 -3.91
C THR A 39 9.76 16.06 -2.54
N PRO A 40 10.59 16.29 -1.50
CA PRO A 40 10.12 16.83 -0.22
C PRO A 40 9.35 18.15 -0.36
N GLU A 41 9.77 19.01 -1.28
CA GLU A 41 9.17 20.32 -1.57
C GLU A 41 7.77 20.16 -2.18
N ASP A 42 7.59 19.22 -3.13
CA ASP A 42 6.29 18.92 -3.72
C ASP A 42 5.31 18.45 -2.65
N HIS A 43 5.76 17.51 -1.81
CA HIS A 43 4.94 17.00 -0.70
C HIS A 43 4.62 18.06 0.36
N LEU A 44 5.52 18.99 0.63
CA LEU A 44 5.25 20.11 1.55
C LEU A 44 4.16 21.04 1.00
N LYS A 45 4.21 21.34 -0.32
CA LYS A 45 3.16 22.10 -1.00
C LYS A 45 1.80 21.41 -0.86
N VAL A 46 1.75 20.11 -1.17
CA VAL A 46 0.52 19.30 -1.04
C VAL A 46 0.02 19.29 0.40
N TYR A 47 0.89 19.06 1.37
CA TYR A 47 0.54 19.10 2.79
C TYR A 47 -0.10 20.43 3.20
N ASN A 48 0.51 21.55 2.80
CA ASN A 48 -0.02 22.87 3.08
C ASN A 48 -1.41 23.10 2.43
N ASN A 49 -1.59 22.64 1.20
CA ASN A 49 -2.87 22.71 0.50
C ASN A 49 -3.94 21.87 1.20
N VAL A 50 -3.61 20.67 1.71
CA VAL A 50 -4.52 19.83 2.50
C VAL A 50 -4.96 20.55 3.76
N ARG A 51 -4.02 21.15 4.51
CA ARG A 51 -4.33 21.91 5.72
C ARG A 51 -5.19 23.15 5.43
N ALA A 52 -4.92 23.85 4.32
CA ALA A 52 -5.73 24.99 3.89
C ALA A 52 -7.15 24.58 3.50
N ALA A 53 -7.32 23.50 2.72
CA ALA A 53 -8.63 22.98 2.32
C ALA A 53 -9.43 22.48 3.54
N SER A 54 -8.78 21.77 4.49
CA SER A 54 -9.38 21.37 5.77
C SER A 54 -9.92 22.57 6.55
N LYS A 55 -9.12 23.63 6.66
CA LYS A 55 -9.52 24.86 7.33
C LYS A 55 -10.68 25.56 6.63
N ALA A 56 -10.64 25.66 5.31
CA ALA A 56 -11.64 26.36 4.51
C ALA A 56 -13.02 25.68 4.58
N THR A 57 -13.04 24.35 4.63
CA THR A 57 -14.28 23.55 4.69
C THR A 57 -14.78 23.31 6.13
N GLY A 58 -13.98 23.59 7.16
CA GLY A 58 -14.27 23.23 8.53
C GLY A 58 -14.27 21.72 8.80
N ARG A 59 -13.78 20.90 7.85
CA ARG A 59 -13.69 19.44 7.98
C ARG A 59 -12.29 19.05 8.43
N ASN A 60 -12.22 18.11 9.36
CA ASN A 60 -10.94 17.54 9.77
C ASN A 60 -10.44 16.57 8.71
N VAL A 61 -9.31 16.88 8.06
CA VAL A 61 -8.63 16.01 7.09
C VAL A 61 -7.24 15.69 7.61
N ALA A 62 -6.97 14.42 7.83
CA ALA A 62 -5.66 13.94 8.25
C ALA A 62 -4.69 13.86 7.06
N ALA A 63 -3.40 14.09 7.32
CA ALA A 63 -2.31 13.86 6.37
C ALA A 63 -1.58 12.55 6.75
N MET A 64 -1.66 11.56 5.87
CA MET A 64 -0.94 10.30 5.98
C MET A 64 0.28 10.33 5.08
N VAL A 65 1.46 10.09 5.63
CA VAL A 65 2.70 9.93 4.87
C VAL A 65 2.98 8.45 4.70
N ASP A 66 2.97 7.97 3.45
CA ASP A 66 3.22 6.57 3.10
C ASP A 66 4.67 6.42 2.63
N LEU A 67 5.48 5.75 3.47
CA LEU A 67 6.89 5.49 3.22
C LEU A 67 7.05 4.50 2.07
N GLN A 68 8.08 4.71 1.25
CA GLN A 68 8.32 3.86 0.08
C GLN A 68 8.58 2.40 0.44
N GLY A 69 9.32 2.17 1.54
CA GLY A 69 9.82 0.86 1.94
C GLY A 69 10.97 0.36 1.06
N PRO A 70 11.53 -0.81 1.40
CA PRO A 70 12.68 -1.40 0.72
C PRO A 70 12.30 -2.01 -0.64
N LYS A 71 11.86 -1.18 -1.58
CA LYS A 71 11.49 -1.63 -2.92
C LYS A 71 12.71 -1.97 -3.76
N ILE A 72 12.83 -3.22 -4.17
CA ILE A 72 13.87 -3.68 -5.10
C ILE A 72 13.49 -3.21 -6.51
N ARG A 73 14.47 -2.74 -7.28
CA ARG A 73 14.26 -2.24 -8.66
C ARG A 73 15.35 -2.72 -9.60
N CYS A 74 15.00 -2.81 -10.90
CA CYS A 74 15.97 -2.87 -11.98
C CYS A 74 16.79 -1.58 -12.04
N GLY A 75 18.00 -1.65 -12.58
CA GLY A 75 18.81 -0.50 -12.92
C GLY A 75 18.35 0.23 -14.19
N TRP A 76 19.26 0.95 -14.81
CA TRP A 76 19.05 1.64 -16.07
C TRP A 76 19.17 0.68 -17.24
N PHE A 77 18.33 0.86 -18.26
CA PHE A 77 18.44 0.17 -19.54
C PHE A 77 18.97 1.12 -20.63
N LYS A 78 19.69 0.56 -21.58
CA LYS A 78 20.08 1.24 -22.81
C LYS A 78 18.83 1.69 -23.57
N LYS A 79 18.94 2.86 -24.19
CA LYS A 79 17.88 3.32 -25.10
C LYS A 79 17.85 2.44 -26.35
N ASN A 80 16.64 1.98 -26.69
CA ASN A 80 16.39 1.26 -27.93
C ASN A 80 16.41 2.21 -29.15
N ALA A 81 16.17 1.68 -30.36
CA ALA A 81 16.16 2.46 -31.59
C ALA A 81 15.10 3.58 -31.62
N GLU A 82 14.03 3.43 -30.82
CA GLU A 82 12.96 4.42 -30.67
C GLU A 82 13.26 5.45 -29.59
N GLY A 83 14.43 5.37 -28.93
CA GLY A 83 14.84 6.27 -27.86
C GLY A 83 14.24 5.98 -26.49
N GLU A 84 13.57 4.84 -26.33
CA GLU A 84 12.98 4.37 -25.07
C GLU A 84 13.97 3.49 -24.30
N ASP A 85 14.02 3.64 -23.00
CA ASP A 85 14.86 2.87 -22.08
C ASP A 85 14.19 1.55 -21.67
N LYS A 86 13.80 0.76 -22.68
CA LYS A 86 13.13 -0.53 -22.50
C LYS A 86 13.64 -1.59 -23.46
N VAL A 87 13.54 -2.84 -23.04
CA VAL A 87 13.83 -4.04 -23.83
C VAL A 87 12.62 -4.97 -23.79
N GLN A 88 12.49 -5.81 -24.82
CA GLN A 88 11.51 -6.88 -24.89
C GLN A 88 12.20 -8.20 -24.53
N LEU A 89 11.69 -8.91 -23.51
CA LEU A 89 12.16 -10.24 -23.16
C LEU A 89 11.24 -11.29 -23.79
N GLU A 90 11.84 -12.37 -24.31
CA GLU A 90 11.16 -13.48 -24.97
C GLU A 90 11.04 -14.69 -24.04
N GLU A 91 9.98 -15.49 -24.18
CA GLU A 91 9.78 -16.69 -23.37
C GLU A 91 10.90 -17.73 -23.62
N GLY A 92 11.42 -18.29 -22.55
CA GLY A 92 12.51 -19.27 -22.59
C GLY A 92 13.90 -18.66 -22.67
N GLN A 93 14.05 -17.37 -22.89
CA GLN A 93 15.31 -16.64 -22.93
C GLN A 93 16.02 -16.68 -21.57
N GLU A 94 17.33 -16.72 -21.56
CA GLU A 94 18.14 -16.47 -20.36
C GLU A 94 18.23 -14.96 -20.12
N PHE A 95 18.05 -14.54 -18.86
CA PHE A 95 18.19 -13.16 -18.44
C PHE A 95 18.91 -13.10 -17.09
N ILE A 96 19.88 -12.21 -16.96
CA ILE A 96 20.72 -12.11 -15.76
C ILE A 96 20.33 -10.86 -14.97
N ILE A 97 20.15 -11.02 -13.64
CA ILE A 97 20.04 -9.89 -12.71
C ILE A 97 21.32 -9.86 -11.88
N THR A 98 22.07 -8.76 -11.98
CA THR A 98 23.36 -8.62 -11.30
C THR A 98 23.37 -7.52 -10.27
N THR A 99 24.20 -7.69 -9.23
CA THR A 99 24.48 -6.62 -8.25
C THR A 99 25.60 -5.68 -8.72
N ASP A 100 26.27 -6.00 -9.82
CA ASP A 100 27.22 -5.08 -10.45
C ASP A 100 26.49 -3.91 -11.09
N ASP A 101 27.16 -2.75 -11.16
CA ASP A 101 26.60 -1.58 -11.78
C ASP A 101 26.81 -1.63 -13.29
N VAL A 102 25.81 -2.14 -14.00
CA VAL A 102 25.80 -2.28 -15.46
C VAL A 102 24.58 -1.60 -16.07
N GLU A 103 24.76 -1.05 -17.25
CA GLU A 103 23.65 -0.59 -18.08
C GLU A 103 22.96 -1.82 -18.70
N GLY A 104 21.65 -1.97 -18.42
CA GLY A 104 20.86 -3.13 -18.83
C GLY A 104 20.60 -3.19 -20.35
N ASP A 105 20.42 -4.41 -20.84
CA ASP A 105 20.01 -4.75 -22.21
C ASP A 105 19.10 -5.98 -22.19
N GLU A 106 18.90 -6.63 -23.33
CA GLU A 106 18.06 -7.83 -23.46
C GLU A 106 18.63 -9.08 -22.75
N HIS A 107 19.86 -9.03 -22.23
CA HIS A 107 20.51 -10.17 -21.59
C HIS A 107 20.75 -9.98 -20.08
N ILE A 108 20.89 -8.74 -19.63
CA ILE A 108 21.31 -8.44 -18.26
C ILE A 108 20.71 -7.11 -17.76
N THR A 109 20.44 -7.04 -16.46
CA THR A 109 20.14 -5.77 -15.78
C THR A 109 20.80 -5.75 -14.40
N SER A 110 21.16 -4.56 -13.92
CA SER A 110 21.55 -4.36 -12.53
C SER A 110 20.33 -4.34 -11.61
N THR A 111 20.57 -4.53 -10.31
CA THR A 111 19.53 -4.37 -9.27
C THR A 111 19.99 -3.42 -8.16
N THR A 112 19.03 -2.72 -7.55
CA THR A 112 19.28 -1.89 -6.37
C THR A 112 19.57 -2.69 -5.11
N PHE A 113 19.22 -3.98 -5.09
CA PHE A 113 19.40 -4.85 -3.92
C PHE A 113 20.66 -5.69 -4.02
N LYS A 114 21.70 -5.32 -3.27
CA LYS A 114 23.00 -5.99 -3.28
C LYS A 114 22.99 -7.37 -2.62
N GLY A 115 22.01 -7.70 -1.79
CA GLY A 115 21.81 -9.01 -1.17
C GLY A 115 21.15 -10.05 -2.06
N LEU A 116 20.68 -9.67 -3.26
CA LEU A 116 19.88 -10.55 -4.13
C LEU A 116 20.52 -11.94 -4.38
N PRO A 117 21.82 -12.08 -4.70
CA PRO A 117 22.43 -13.39 -4.90
C PRO A 117 22.46 -14.27 -3.65
N GLY A 118 22.52 -13.65 -2.45
CA GLY A 118 22.52 -14.38 -1.18
C GLY A 118 21.14 -14.90 -0.77
N ASP A 119 20.09 -14.25 -1.23
CA ASP A 119 18.71 -14.55 -0.85
C ASP A 119 18.00 -15.46 -1.88
N CYS A 120 18.47 -15.53 -3.13
CA CYS A 120 17.85 -16.31 -4.20
C CYS A 120 18.41 -17.73 -4.31
N HIS A 121 17.52 -18.68 -4.64
CA HIS A 121 17.87 -20.08 -4.90
C HIS A 121 17.27 -20.55 -6.23
N PRO A 122 17.85 -21.57 -6.90
CA PRO A 122 17.25 -22.17 -8.09
C PRO A 122 15.81 -22.61 -7.86
N GLY A 123 14.91 -22.22 -8.78
CA GLY A 123 13.46 -22.42 -8.71
C GLY A 123 12.68 -21.24 -8.14
N ASP A 124 13.33 -20.25 -7.51
CA ASP A 124 12.64 -19.08 -7.01
C ASP A 124 12.06 -18.23 -8.15
N PRO A 125 10.83 -17.73 -8.02
CA PRO A 125 10.24 -16.81 -8.97
C PRO A 125 10.75 -15.39 -8.74
N ILE A 126 11.03 -14.68 -9.83
CA ILE A 126 11.27 -13.24 -9.85
C ILE A 126 10.23 -12.57 -10.74
N LEU A 127 9.53 -11.58 -10.21
CA LEU A 127 8.53 -10.82 -10.94
C LEU A 127 9.03 -9.40 -11.20
N ILE A 128 8.85 -8.91 -12.43
CA ILE A 128 9.21 -7.54 -12.81
C ILE A 128 7.96 -6.78 -13.27
N ASP A 129 7.88 -5.48 -12.96
CA ASP A 129 6.77 -4.57 -13.31
C ASP A 129 5.41 -5.11 -12.82
N ASP A 130 5.31 -5.38 -11.52
CA ASP A 130 4.11 -5.90 -10.85
C ASP A 130 3.60 -7.23 -11.45
N GLY A 131 4.54 -8.08 -11.89
CA GLY A 131 4.25 -9.42 -12.41
C GLY A 131 3.94 -9.50 -13.89
N LYS A 132 4.12 -8.42 -14.65
CA LYS A 132 3.98 -8.45 -16.11
C LYS A 132 5.02 -9.34 -16.77
N VAL A 133 6.23 -9.40 -16.23
CA VAL A 133 7.29 -10.32 -16.64
C VAL A 133 7.59 -11.25 -15.48
N ARG A 134 7.66 -12.55 -15.76
CA ARG A 134 8.01 -13.57 -14.75
C ARG A 134 9.28 -14.29 -15.20
N LEU A 135 10.20 -14.36 -14.26
CA LEU A 135 11.46 -15.09 -14.40
C LEU A 135 11.49 -16.22 -13.37
N GLU A 136 12.28 -17.25 -13.62
CA GLU A 136 12.62 -18.32 -12.68
C GLU A 136 14.13 -18.42 -12.54
N VAL A 137 14.64 -18.42 -11.33
CA VAL A 137 16.06 -18.54 -11.03
C VAL A 137 16.55 -19.93 -11.45
N THR A 138 17.60 -19.98 -12.27
CA THR A 138 18.23 -21.24 -12.72
C THR A 138 19.50 -21.54 -11.93
N LYS A 139 20.33 -20.53 -11.63
CA LYS A 139 21.55 -20.63 -10.81
C LYS A 139 21.95 -19.28 -10.29
N VAL A 140 22.82 -19.28 -9.28
CA VAL A 140 23.46 -18.08 -8.74
C VAL A 140 24.98 -18.25 -8.84
N GLU A 141 25.68 -17.29 -9.43
CA GLU A 141 27.13 -17.30 -9.59
C GLU A 141 27.72 -15.92 -9.23
N GLY A 142 28.40 -15.81 -8.10
CA GLY A 142 28.98 -14.56 -7.62
C GLY A 142 27.91 -13.48 -7.48
N ASN A 143 28.03 -12.41 -8.23
CA ASN A 143 27.09 -11.28 -8.22
C ASN A 143 25.88 -11.46 -9.15
N ASN A 144 25.79 -12.59 -9.88
CA ASN A 144 24.82 -12.82 -10.92
C ASN A 144 23.76 -13.84 -10.49
N VAL A 145 22.50 -13.47 -10.63
CA VAL A 145 21.35 -14.35 -10.56
C VAL A 145 20.90 -14.64 -11.98
N HIS A 146 21.18 -15.84 -12.46
CA HIS A 146 20.77 -16.33 -13.78
C HIS A 146 19.32 -16.79 -13.71
N THR A 147 18.54 -16.35 -14.66
CA THR A 147 17.10 -16.67 -14.72
C THR A 147 16.71 -17.11 -16.13
N LYS A 148 15.56 -17.78 -16.19
CA LYS A 148 14.86 -18.08 -17.43
C LYS A 148 13.56 -17.31 -17.47
N VAL A 149 13.24 -16.67 -18.59
CA VAL A 149 11.96 -15.97 -18.79
C VAL A 149 10.83 -16.98 -18.91
N VAL A 150 9.87 -16.92 -18.00
CA VAL A 150 8.66 -17.78 -17.97
C VAL A 150 7.47 -17.06 -18.60
N VAL A 151 7.35 -15.75 -18.35
CA VAL A 151 6.33 -14.90 -19.00
C VAL A 151 7.05 -13.73 -19.64
N ALA A 152 6.96 -13.67 -20.97
CA ALA A 152 7.56 -12.65 -21.81
C ALA A 152 6.92 -11.27 -21.61
N GLY A 153 7.67 -10.20 -21.88
CA GLY A 153 7.13 -8.85 -21.82
C GLY A 153 8.21 -7.76 -21.83
N PRO A 154 7.78 -6.48 -21.86
CA PRO A 154 8.71 -5.37 -21.82
C PRO A 154 9.22 -5.12 -20.40
N VAL A 155 10.53 -4.84 -20.29
CA VAL A 155 11.18 -4.38 -19.06
C VAL A 155 11.84 -3.04 -19.36
N SER A 156 11.68 -2.06 -18.44
CA SER A 156 12.30 -0.75 -18.57
C SER A 156 13.01 -0.34 -17.28
N SER A 157 13.75 0.78 -17.34
CA SER A 157 14.51 1.32 -16.21
C SER A 157 13.65 1.48 -14.96
N HIS A 158 14.25 1.16 -13.83
CA HIS A 158 13.68 1.31 -12.47
C HIS A 158 12.38 0.57 -12.18
N LYS A 159 12.01 -0.43 -13.00
CA LYS A 159 10.86 -1.29 -12.71
C LYS A 159 11.06 -2.07 -11.42
N GLY A 160 9.99 -2.23 -10.66
CA GLY A 160 10.00 -3.01 -9.42
C GLY A 160 10.31 -4.48 -9.68
N ILE A 161 11.13 -5.05 -8.81
CA ILE A 161 11.40 -6.48 -8.71
C ILE A 161 10.72 -6.99 -7.46
N ASN A 162 9.92 -8.05 -7.58
CA ASN A 162 9.28 -8.76 -6.49
C ASN A 162 9.80 -10.19 -6.43
N LEU A 163 9.95 -10.71 -5.24
CA LEU A 163 10.49 -12.04 -4.93
C LEU A 163 9.47 -12.80 -4.08
N PRO A 164 8.38 -13.33 -4.68
CA PRO A 164 7.35 -14.04 -3.94
C PRO A 164 7.93 -15.26 -3.21
N GLY A 165 7.63 -15.38 -1.92
CA GLY A 165 8.11 -16.50 -1.10
C GLY A 165 9.56 -16.44 -0.66
N VAL A 166 10.38 -15.48 -1.17
CA VAL A 166 11.78 -15.33 -0.77
C VAL A 166 11.90 -14.43 0.47
N ALA A 167 12.62 -14.89 1.46
CA ALA A 167 12.94 -14.10 2.66
C ALA A 167 14.09 -13.13 2.35
N VAL A 168 13.74 -11.91 1.91
CA VAL A 168 14.74 -10.89 1.58
C VAL A 168 15.38 -10.27 2.83
N SER A 169 16.70 -10.13 2.83
CA SER A 169 17.52 -9.60 3.93
C SER A 169 17.55 -8.05 4.00
N LEU A 170 16.54 -7.38 3.46
CA LEU A 170 16.43 -5.93 3.50
C LEU A 170 15.97 -5.42 4.86
N PRO A 171 16.47 -4.26 5.33
CA PRO A 171 15.95 -3.61 6.53
C PRO A 171 14.51 -3.17 6.32
N ALA A 172 13.75 -3.06 7.42
CA ALA A 172 12.35 -2.63 7.37
C ALA A 172 12.20 -1.16 6.88
N LEU A 173 13.15 -0.29 7.24
CA LEU A 173 13.27 1.09 6.75
C LEU A 173 14.58 1.25 6.00
N THR A 174 14.53 1.88 4.84
CA THR A 174 15.72 2.33 4.10
C THR A 174 16.20 3.68 4.64
N GLU A 175 17.43 4.10 4.30
CA GLU A 175 17.92 5.45 4.63
C GLU A 175 16.98 6.55 4.13
N LYS A 176 16.37 6.34 2.95
CA LYS A 176 15.35 7.24 2.42
C LYS A 176 14.11 7.26 3.30
N ASP A 177 13.63 6.12 3.75
CA ASP A 177 12.45 6.04 4.61
C ASP A 177 12.71 6.70 5.98
N GLU A 178 13.91 6.57 6.53
CA GLU A 178 14.30 7.30 7.76
C GLU A 178 14.26 8.82 7.56
N ALA A 179 14.79 9.30 6.43
CA ALA A 179 14.76 10.72 6.10
C ALA A 179 13.31 11.21 5.87
N ASP A 180 12.49 10.43 5.18
CA ASP A 180 11.08 10.72 4.93
C ASP A 180 10.25 10.69 6.22
N LEU A 181 10.54 9.78 7.15
CA LEU A 181 9.90 9.73 8.47
C LEU A 181 10.23 10.98 9.29
N ARG A 182 11.51 11.38 9.36
CA ARG A 182 11.91 12.63 10.03
C ARG A 182 11.23 13.84 9.41
N TRP A 183 11.17 13.90 8.09
CA TRP A 183 10.44 14.95 7.37
C TRP A 183 8.95 14.97 7.75
N ALA A 184 8.30 13.83 7.78
CA ALA A 184 6.89 13.70 8.15
C ALA A 184 6.62 14.20 9.58
N ILE A 185 7.49 13.83 10.53
CA ILE A 185 7.38 14.26 11.94
C ILE A 185 7.50 15.77 12.04
N ARG A 186 8.52 16.36 11.42
CA ARG A 186 8.81 17.81 11.45
C ARG A 186 7.75 18.63 10.73
N THR A 187 7.19 18.10 9.63
CA THR A 187 6.11 18.76 8.86
C THR A 187 4.78 18.74 9.62
N GLY A 188 4.58 17.80 10.54
CA GLY A 188 3.35 17.67 11.31
C GLY A 188 2.34 16.71 10.72
N ALA A 189 2.80 15.63 10.05
CA ALA A 189 1.93 14.53 9.60
C ALA A 189 1.13 13.93 10.78
N ASP A 190 -0.03 13.38 10.47
CA ASP A 190 -0.93 12.79 11.47
C ASP A 190 -0.77 11.27 11.56
N ILE A 191 -0.41 10.61 10.46
CA ILE A 191 -0.31 9.15 10.34
C ILE A 191 0.88 8.80 9.45
N ILE A 192 1.61 7.74 9.80
CA ILE A 192 2.62 7.12 8.95
C ILE A 192 2.09 5.78 8.46
N ALA A 193 2.22 5.48 7.17
CA ALA A 193 2.03 4.14 6.63
C ALA A 193 3.40 3.54 6.29
N MET A 194 3.68 2.35 6.82
CA MET A 194 4.95 1.66 6.66
C MET A 194 4.81 0.50 5.69
N SER A 195 5.54 0.55 4.58
CA SER A 195 5.48 -0.43 3.50
C SER A 195 6.30 -1.69 3.80
N PHE A 196 5.88 -2.81 3.24
CA PHE A 196 6.58 -4.10 3.28
C PHE A 196 6.89 -4.62 4.68
N VAL A 197 6.01 -4.36 5.66
CA VAL A 197 6.10 -4.93 7.01
C VAL A 197 6.03 -6.46 6.94
N ARG A 198 6.89 -7.14 7.69
CA ARG A 198 6.99 -8.61 7.77
C ARG A 198 6.83 -9.12 9.20
N PHE A 199 7.30 -8.34 10.18
CA PHE A 199 7.35 -8.70 11.59
C PHE A 199 6.91 -7.55 12.48
N ALA A 200 6.46 -7.87 13.69
CA ALA A 200 6.12 -6.87 14.71
C ALA A 200 7.32 -5.95 15.05
N THR A 201 8.53 -6.48 15.05
CA THR A 201 9.77 -5.74 15.33
C THR A 201 10.18 -4.74 14.25
N ASP A 202 9.56 -4.80 13.07
CA ASP A 202 9.85 -3.83 11.99
C ASP A 202 9.52 -2.38 12.39
N ILE A 203 8.67 -2.18 13.40
CA ILE A 203 8.31 -0.85 13.94
C ILE A 203 9.43 -0.23 14.79
N ASP A 204 10.34 -1.03 15.34
CA ASP A 204 11.27 -0.59 16.40
C ASP A 204 12.14 0.59 15.93
N ARG A 205 12.71 0.48 14.73
CA ARG A 205 13.53 1.56 14.17
C ARG A 205 12.75 2.85 13.94
N ALA A 206 11.47 2.75 13.54
CA ALA A 206 10.62 3.91 13.39
C ALA A 206 10.34 4.59 14.74
N HIS A 207 10.15 3.80 15.78
CA HIS A 207 9.97 4.30 17.15
C HIS A 207 11.23 5.00 17.69
N GLU A 208 12.43 4.45 17.45
CA GLU A 208 13.70 5.12 17.82
C GLU A 208 13.80 6.51 17.17
N ILE A 209 13.51 6.60 15.86
CA ILE A 209 13.53 7.87 15.13
C ILE A 209 12.50 8.85 15.70
N MET A 210 11.30 8.39 16.03
CA MET A 210 10.27 9.23 16.64
C MET A 210 10.68 9.75 18.02
N ASP A 211 11.37 8.94 18.81
CA ASP A 211 11.89 9.33 20.11
C ASP A 211 13.02 10.36 19.97
N GLU A 212 13.93 10.18 18.99
CA GLU A 212 14.96 11.18 18.63
C GLU A 212 14.35 12.53 18.21
N GLU A 213 13.24 12.51 17.45
CA GLU A 213 12.52 13.72 17.00
C GLU A 213 11.56 14.28 18.08
N GLY A 214 11.36 13.59 19.20
CA GLY A 214 10.54 14.02 20.33
C GLY A 214 9.04 13.99 20.06
N ARG A 215 8.57 13.28 19.03
CA ARG A 215 7.13 13.17 18.70
C ARG A 215 6.78 11.79 18.17
N ARG A 216 5.86 11.10 18.86
CA ARG A 216 5.23 9.86 18.39
C ARG A 216 4.03 10.19 17.48
N ILE A 217 3.94 9.49 16.35
CA ILE A 217 2.85 9.54 15.38
C ILE A 217 2.35 8.11 15.17
N PRO A 218 1.03 7.85 15.06
CA PRO A 218 0.51 6.52 14.76
C PRO A 218 1.11 5.93 13.48
N ILE A 219 1.49 4.65 13.56
CA ILE A 219 2.05 3.89 12.43
C ILE A 219 1.08 2.81 12.01
N VAL A 220 0.70 2.83 10.74
CA VAL A 220 -0.13 1.82 10.06
C VAL A 220 0.78 0.85 9.31
N ALA A 221 0.76 -0.44 9.66
CA ALA A 221 1.47 -1.48 8.94
C ALA A 221 0.77 -1.83 7.63
N LYS A 222 1.48 -1.80 6.51
CA LYS A 222 0.96 -2.28 5.23
C LYS A 222 1.23 -3.78 5.10
N ILE A 223 0.15 -4.55 5.03
CA ILE A 223 0.19 -6.00 4.87
C ILE A 223 0.22 -6.30 3.37
N GLU A 224 1.40 -6.64 2.88
CA GLU A 224 1.74 -6.80 1.46
C GLU A 224 2.45 -8.12 1.17
N LYS A 225 3.10 -8.71 2.17
CA LYS A 225 3.97 -9.87 2.06
C LYS A 225 3.37 -11.12 2.70
N PRO A 226 3.67 -12.34 2.18
CA PRO A 226 3.27 -13.60 2.83
C PRO A 226 3.71 -13.68 4.28
N GLN A 227 4.96 -13.25 4.60
CA GLN A 227 5.49 -13.24 5.95
C GLN A 227 4.65 -12.37 6.91
N ALA A 228 4.08 -11.26 6.40
CA ALA A 228 3.16 -10.44 7.22
C ALA A 228 1.86 -11.18 7.53
N LEU A 229 1.37 -12.03 6.64
CA LEU A 229 0.18 -12.87 6.89
C LEU A 229 0.45 -13.98 7.89
N GLU A 230 1.66 -14.54 7.89
CA GLU A 230 2.10 -15.54 8.87
C GLU A 230 2.22 -14.94 10.28
N ASN A 231 2.72 -13.70 10.38
CA ASN A 231 2.95 -12.97 11.64
C ASN A 231 1.85 -11.94 11.95
N LEU A 232 0.68 -12.07 11.30
CA LEU A 232 -0.34 -11.02 11.27
C LEU A 232 -0.82 -10.60 12.66
N GLU A 233 -1.02 -11.55 13.56
CA GLU A 233 -1.55 -11.26 14.89
C GLU A 233 -0.58 -10.39 15.71
N ASP A 234 0.71 -10.70 15.68
CA ASP A 234 1.74 -9.93 16.39
C ASP A 234 1.92 -8.53 15.80
N ILE A 235 1.83 -8.41 14.46
CA ILE A 235 1.85 -7.12 13.77
C ILE A 235 0.64 -6.28 14.19
N VAL A 236 -0.58 -6.84 14.18
CA VAL A 236 -1.80 -6.13 14.58
C VAL A 236 -1.73 -5.66 16.02
N LYS A 237 -1.22 -6.48 16.94
CA LYS A 237 -1.04 -6.10 18.34
C LYS A 237 -0.10 -4.93 18.54
N THR A 238 0.99 -4.90 17.76
CA THR A 238 2.12 -3.98 17.96
C THR A 238 1.91 -2.63 17.27
N PHE A 239 1.43 -2.64 16.03
CA PHE A 239 1.18 -1.41 15.26
C PHE A 239 -0.09 -0.70 15.72
N ASP A 240 -0.20 0.60 15.42
CA ASP A 240 -1.37 1.42 15.76
C ASP A 240 -2.57 1.19 14.84
N GLY A 241 -2.34 0.60 13.67
CA GLY A 241 -3.35 0.21 12.69
C GLY A 241 -2.74 -0.64 11.59
N VAL A 242 -3.58 -1.17 10.71
CA VAL A 242 -3.12 -1.99 9.57
C VAL A 242 -3.79 -1.55 8.27
N MET A 243 -3.12 -1.81 7.15
CA MET A 243 -3.65 -1.59 5.80
C MET A 243 -3.55 -2.88 4.98
N ALA A 244 -4.67 -3.39 4.51
CA ALA A 244 -4.71 -4.46 3.52
C ALA A 244 -4.36 -3.87 2.14
N ALA A 245 -3.09 -3.97 1.75
CA ALA A 245 -2.56 -3.41 0.52
C ALA A 245 -2.67 -4.41 -0.63
N ARG A 246 -3.90 -4.75 -1.00
CA ARG A 246 -4.26 -5.85 -1.93
C ARG A 246 -3.56 -5.81 -3.28
N GLY A 247 -3.15 -4.63 -3.74
CA GLY A 247 -2.42 -4.49 -4.99
C GLY A 247 -1.07 -5.21 -4.97
N ASP A 248 -0.28 -4.89 -3.95
CA ASP A 248 1.05 -5.45 -3.76
C ASP A 248 0.95 -6.90 -3.25
N MET A 249 -0.04 -7.19 -2.39
CA MET A 249 -0.33 -8.56 -1.94
C MET A 249 -0.64 -9.51 -3.10
N ALA A 250 -1.38 -9.08 -4.13
CA ALA A 250 -1.70 -9.91 -5.29
C ALA A 250 -0.51 -10.17 -6.22
N VAL A 251 0.62 -9.49 -6.03
CA VAL A 251 1.89 -9.77 -6.71
C VAL A 251 2.73 -10.76 -5.90
N GLU A 252 2.60 -10.73 -4.58
CA GLU A 252 3.42 -11.51 -3.64
C GLU A 252 2.76 -12.83 -3.19
N CYS A 253 1.43 -12.92 -3.26
CA CYS A 253 0.64 -14.08 -2.83
C CYS A 253 -0.20 -14.62 -4.00
N PRO A 254 -0.62 -15.90 -3.96
CA PRO A 254 -1.63 -16.42 -4.88
C PRO A 254 -2.88 -15.54 -4.89
N LEU A 255 -3.38 -15.23 -6.09
CA LEU A 255 -4.49 -14.26 -6.26
C LEU A 255 -5.75 -14.70 -5.51
N GLU A 256 -6.02 -16.01 -5.45
CA GLU A 256 -7.15 -16.63 -4.76
C GLU A 256 -7.10 -16.47 -3.24
N GLU A 257 -5.93 -16.28 -2.65
CA GLU A 257 -5.76 -16.06 -1.21
C GLU A 257 -6.10 -14.64 -0.76
N VAL A 258 -5.92 -13.65 -1.64
CA VAL A 258 -6.04 -12.22 -1.33
C VAL A 258 -7.41 -11.85 -0.71
N PRO A 259 -8.55 -12.36 -1.19
CA PRO A 259 -9.85 -12.04 -0.59
C PRO A 259 -9.98 -12.54 0.84
N LEU A 260 -9.54 -13.78 1.13
CA LEU A 260 -9.61 -14.38 2.47
C LEU A 260 -8.59 -13.72 3.40
N ALA A 261 -7.38 -13.44 2.93
CA ALA A 261 -6.38 -12.68 3.68
C ALA A 261 -6.91 -11.30 4.08
N THR A 262 -7.59 -10.59 3.15
CA THR A 262 -8.21 -9.30 3.46
C THR A 262 -9.22 -9.40 4.59
N LYS A 263 -10.11 -10.40 4.56
CA LYS A 263 -11.10 -10.61 5.62
C LYS A 263 -10.45 -10.94 6.97
N ARG A 264 -9.41 -11.78 6.97
CA ARG A 264 -8.64 -12.11 8.18
C ARG A 264 -7.94 -10.88 8.77
N ILE A 265 -7.38 -10.00 7.94
CA ILE A 265 -6.78 -8.74 8.38
C ILE A 265 -7.82 -7.87 9.07
N ILE A 266 -9.00 -7.70 8.47
CA ILE A 266 -10.09 -6.90 9.04
C ILE A 266 -10.57 -7.52 10.36
N GLU A 267 -10.81 -8.82 10.41
CA GLU A 267 -11.27 -9.52 11.60
C GLU A 267 -10.29 -9.35 12.77
N LEU A 268 -9.00 -9.62 12.55
CA LEU A 268 -7.98 -9.45 13.59
C LEU A 268 -7.83 -8.00 14.05
N ALA A 269 -7.83 -7.04 13.12
CA ALA A 269 -7.77 -5.64 13.47
C ALA A 269 -8.93 -5.24 14.39
N ARG A 270 -10.15 -5.67 14.08
CA ARG A 270 -11.33 -5.45 14.92
C ARG A 270 -11.22 -6.12 16.29
N GLN A 271 -10.70 -7.38 16.35
CA GLN A 271 -10.49 -8.10 17.62
C GLN A 271 -9.55 -7.35 18.58
N TYR A 272 -8.53 -6.71 18.03
CA TYR A 272 -7.56 -5.93 18.81
C TYR A 272 -7.86 -4.42 18.86
N ALA A 273 -9.06 -4.00 18.42
CA ALA A 273 -9.50 -2.61 18.37
C ALA A 273 -8.50 -1.69 17.63
N LYS A 274 -7.91 -2.19 16.54
CA LYS A 274 -6.98 -1.45 15.68
C LYS A 274 -7.68 -0.98 14.41
N PRO A 275 -7.47 0.27 13.96
CA PRO A 275 -8.01 0.75 12.70
C PRO A 275 -7.50 -0.09 11.52
N VAL A 276 -8.40 -0.41 10.59
CA VAL A 276 -8.04 -1.12 9.36
C VAL A 276 -8.46 -0.36 8.13
N ILE A 277 -7.48 -0.16 7.22
CA ILE A 277 -7.67 0.47 5.91
C ILE A 277 -7.67 -0.61 4.85
N VAL A 278 -8.66 -0.60 3.96
CA VAL A 278 -8.68 -1.50 2.79
C VAL A 278 -8.41 -0.70 1.54
N ARG A 279 -7.28 -0.98 0.88
CA ARG A 279 -6.93 -0.38 -0.40
C ARG A 279 -7.67 -1.09 -1.53
N HIS A 280 -8.45 -0.33 -2.30
CA HIS A 280 -9.08 -0.85 -3.52
C HIS A 280 -8.05 -0.96 -4.64
N ARG A 281 -8.07 -2.07 -5.39
CA ARG A 281 -7.33 -2.17 -6.65
C ARG A 281 -8.29 -1.77 -7.76
N GLY A 282 -8.18 -0.54 -8.26
CA GLY A 282 -8.84 -0.17 -9.50
C GLY A 282 -8.12 -0.83 -10.67
N PRO A 283 -8.78 -1.60 -11.56
CA PRO A 283 -8.24 -1.80 -12.90
C PRO A 283 -8.08 -0.41 -13.51
N GLY A 284 -6.93 -0.14 -14.16
CA GLY A 284 -6.59 1.18 -14.69
C GLY A 284 -7.79 1.85 -15.37
N LEU A 285 -8.18 3.01 -14.85
CA LEU A 285 -9.25 3.84 -15.41
C LEU A 285 -8.73 4.58 -16.63
N HIS A 286 -8.37 3.85 -17.67
CA HIS A 286 -8.20 4.39 -19.01
C HIS A 286 -9.46 4.24 -19.87
N GLY A 287 -10.61 3.90 -19.25
CA GLY A 287 -11.91 3.83 -19.94
C GLY A 287 -12.62 5.19 -19.90
N PRO A 288 -13.35 5.55 -20.98
CA PRO A 288 -13.97 6.87 -21.16
C PRO A 288 -15.24 7.12 -20.34
N LEU A 289 -15.62 6.29 -19.38
CA LEU A 289 -16.87 6.44 -18.64
C LEU A 289 -16.64 6.64 -17.15
N PRO A 290 -17.25 7.67 -16.53
CA PRO A 290 -17.30 7.87 -15.09
C PRO A 290 -18.24 6.86 -14.40
N GLY A 291 -18.66 5.80 -15.09
CA GLY A 291 -19.53 4.77 -14.56
C GLY A 291 -18.77 3.87 -13.59
N SER A 292 -19.26 3.80 -12.36
CA SER A 292 -18.85 2.79 -11.40
C SER A 292 -19.07 1.41 -12.02
N VAL A 293 -17.97 0.69 -12.29
CA VAL A 293 -18.10 -0.72 -12.67
C VAL A 293 -18.70 -1.44 -11.45
N PRO A 294 -19.77 -2.24 -11.61
CA PRO A 294 -20.46 -2.90 -10.49
C PRO A 294 -19.54 -3.65 -9.54
N CYS A 295 -18.46 -4.24 -10.03
CA CYS A 295 -17.47 -4.93 -9.19
C CYS A 295 -16.73 -3.99 -8.21
N ARG A 296 -16.52 -2.72 -8.57
CA ARG A 296 -15.88 -1.74 -7.66
C ARG A 296 -16.86 -1.24 -6.58
N ALA A 297 -18.12 -1.03 -6.97
CA ALA A 297 -19.14 -0.68 -5.99
C ALA A 297 -19.34 -1.81 -4.97
N SER A 298 -19.36 -3.06 -5.45
CA SER A 298 -19.40 -4.26 -4.60
C SER A 298 -18.18 -4.37 -3.71
N ASP A 299 -16.98 -4.10 -4.23
CA ASP A 299 -15.75 -4.17 -3.47
C ASP A 299 -15.72 -3.13 -2.32
N CYS A 300 -16.11 -1.89 -2.61
CA CYS A 300 -16.21 -0.84 -1.60
C CYS A 300 -17.26 -1.18 -0.53
N ALA A 301 -18.45 -1.63 -0.93
CA ALA A 301 -19.50 -2.02 0.00
C ALA A 301 -19.08 -3.22 0.87
N ASN A 302 -18.46 -4.24 0.28
CA ASN A 302 -17.99 -5.42 1.01
C ASN A 302 -16.93 -5.07 2.04
N ALA A 303 -15.96 -4.20 1.74
CA ALA A 303 -14.99 -3.76 2.73
C ALA A 303 -15.65 -3.11 3.96
N VAL A 304 -16.69 -2.29 3.74
CA VAL A 304 -17.47 -1.69 4.85
C VAL A 304 -18.25 -2.75 5.62
N LEU A 305 -18.88 -3.70 4.92
CA LEU A 305 -19.67 -4.78 5.52
C LEU A 305 -18.80 -5.85 6.23
N ASP A 306 -17.54 -5.98 5.84
CA ASP A 306 -16.56 -6.80 6.56
C ASP A 306 -16.07 -6.09 7.84
N GLY A 307 -16.33 -4.78 7.99
CA GLY A 307 -16.00 -3.99 9.17
C GLY A 307 -14.73 -3.14 9.04
N ALA A 308 -14.31 -2.79 7.81
CA ALA A 308 -13.18 -1.88 7.62
C ALA A 308 -13.51 -0.47 8.12
N ASP A 309 -12.55 0.17 8.80
CA ASP A 309 -12.65 1.55 9.28
C ASP A 309 -12.45 2.58 8.17
N ALA A 310 -11.67 2.22 7.16
CA ALA A 310 -11.44 3.09 6.01
C ALA A 310 -11.28 2.31 4.70
N THR A 311 -11.70 2.97 3.61
CA THR A 311 -11.47 2.52 2.23
C THR A 311 -10.51 3.50 1.55
N MET A 312 -9.62 3.00 0.66
CA MET A 312 -8.58 3.83 0.07
C MET A 312 -8.57 3.75 -1.45
N THR A 313 -8.46 4.92 -2.10
CA THR A 313 -8.13 5.07 -3.52
C THR A 313 -6.61 5.20 -3.73
N SER A 314 -6.16 4.94 -4.94
CA SER A 314 -4.74 5.07 -5.34
C SER A 314 -4.64 5.94 -6.60
N ASN A 315 -4.45 5.31 -7.76
CA ASN A 315 -4.33 6.01 -9.04
C ASN A 315 -5.61 6.75 -9.45
N GLU A 316 -6.78 6.33 -8.94
CA GLU A 316 -8.08 6.93 -9.23
C GLU A 316 -8.12 8.41 -8.85
N THR A 317 -7.46 8.76 -7.76
CA THR A 317 -7.37 10.15 -7.28
C THR A 317 -6.02 10.80 -7.59
N ALA A 318 -4.92 10.01 -7.68
CA ALA A 318 -3.60 10.57 -7.94
C ALA A 318 -3.40 11.05 -9.38
N VAL A 319 -3.86 10.27 -10.37
CA VAL A 319 -3.69 10.51 -11.82
C VAL A 319 -4.98 10.30 -12.61
N GLY A 320 -6.08 9.98 -11.94
CA GLY A 320 -7.37 9.72 -12.56
C GLY A 320 -7.99 10.99 -13.18
N LYS A 321 -8.86 10.78 -14.17
CA LYS A 321 -9.55 11.86 -14.89
C LYS A 321 -10.71 12.48 -14.09
N TYR A 322 -11.29 11.75 -13.14
CA TYR A 322 -12.49 12.14 -12.40
C TYR A 322 -12.33 11.86 -10.89
N PRO A 323 -11.34 12.49 -10.21
CA PRO A 323 -10.99 12.17 -8.83
C PRO A 323 -12.12 12.52 -7.84
N ASP A 324 -12.73 13.68 -7.95
CA ASP A 324 -13.84 14.15 -7.11
C ASP A 324 -15.09 13.28 -7.25
N VAL A 325 -15.45 12.87 -8.47
CA VAL A 325 -16.57 11.95 -8.73
C VAL A 325 -16.29 10.58 -8.09
N THR A 326 -15.04 10.12 -8.13
CA THR A 326 -14.62 8.86 -7.49
C THR A 326 -14.85 8.91 -5.99
N VAL A 327 -14.35 9.96 -5.32
CA VAL A 327 -14.52 10.15 -3.88
C VAL A 327 -16.00 10.28 -3.49
N ALA A 328 -16.77 11.10 -4.21
CA ALA A 328 -18.21 11.27 -3.98
C ALA A 328 -18.98 9.95 -4.14
N THR A 329 -18.58 9.12 -5.11
CA THR A 329 -19.21 7.81 -5.34
C THR A 329 -18.87 6.84 -4.21
N MET A 330 -17.60 6.77 -3.77
CA MET A 330 -17.21 5.98 -2.62
C MET A 330 -17.92 6.43 -1.34
N ALA A 331 -18.08 7.74 -1.15
CA ALA A 331 -18.80 8.28 0.01
C ALA A 331 -20.28 7.83 0.02
N ARG A 332 -20.95 7.84 -1.13
CA ARG A 332 -22.34 7.34 -1.26
C ARG A 332 -22.44 5.85 -1.00
N ILE A 333 -21.54 5.04 -1.60
CA ILE A 333 -21.55 3.57 -1.43
C ILE A 333 -21.31 3.22 0.04
N SER A 334 -20.26 3.80 0.66
CA SER A 334 -19.93 3.55 2.06
C SER A 334 -21.06 4.03 3.01
N GLY A 335 -21.69 5.17 2.70
CA GLY A 335 -22.86 5.68 3.43
C GLY A 335 -24.04 4.71 3.35
N TYR A 336 -24.40 4.28 2.14
CA TYR A 336 -25.49 3.34 1.92
C TYR A 336 -25.24 1.99 2.60
N ALA A 337 -24.02 1.44 2.49
CA ALA A 337 -23.64 0.20 3.16
C ALA A 337 -23.74 0.35 4.70
N THR A 338 -23.34 1.50 5.25
CA THR A 338 -23.47 1.77 6.67
C THR A 338 -24.94 1.87 7.10
N ASP A 339 -25.78 2.59 6.35
CA ASP A 339 -27.16 2.87 6.75
C ASP A 339 -28.11 1.66 6.56
N HIS A 340 -27.74 0.69 5.68
CA HIS A 340 -28.61 -0.44 5.33
C HIS A 340 -27.99 -1.84 5.53
N GLY A 341 -26.79 -1.92 6.04
CA GLY A 341 -26.09 -3.20 6.20
C GLY A 341 -25.20 -3.29 7.42
N PHE A 342 -25.28 -2.31 8.30
CA PHE A 342 -24.43 -2.27 9.50
C PHE A 342 -24.66 -3.47 10.43
N ASP A 343 -25.90 -3.94 10.54
CA ASP A 343 -26.33 -5.14 11.25
C ASP A 343 -25.78 -6.46 10.67
N ARG A 344 -25.22 -6.40 9.45
CA ARG A 344 -24.58 -7.54 8.76
C ARG A 344 -23.09 -7.66 9.04
N ILE A 345 -22.48 -6.68 9.70
CA ILE A 345 -21.07 -6.78 10.10
C ILE A 345 -20.96 -7.93 11.11
N PRO A 346 -20.10 -8.93 10.85
CA PRO A 346 -20.00 -10.09 11.72
C PRO A 346 -19.69 -9.70 13.16
N GLU A 347 -20.39 -10.29 14.11
CA GLU A 347 -20.05 -10.13 15.53
C GLU A 347 -18.66 -10.71 15.80
N LEU A 348 -17.90 -10.04 16.67
CA LEU A 348 -16.61 -10.55 17.11
C LEU A 348 -16.82 -11.78 18.01
N LYS A 349 -16.31 -12.92 17.58
CA LYS A 349 -16.23 -14.12 18.41
C LYS A 349 -14.95 -13.99 19.25
N ASN A 350 -15.02 -14.20 20.55
CA ASN A 350 -13.92 -14.08 21.51
C ASN A 350 -13.63 -12.62 21.91
N LEU A 351 -14.58 -12.02 22.56
CA LEU A 351 -14.37 -10.74 23.26
C LEU A 351 -13.38 -10.94 24.41
N ASP A 352 -12.65 -9.88 24.70
CA ASP A 352 -11.80 -9.78 25.89
C ASP A 352 -12.58 -10.24 27.13
N MET A 353 -12.13 -11.31 27.79
CA MET A 353 -12.75 -11.88 29.01
C MET A 353 -12.44 -11.04 30.25
N SER A 354 -11.83 -9.87 30.11
CA SER A 354 -11.63 -8.93 31.19
C SER A 354 -12.96 -8.33 31.70
N SER A 355 -12.95 -7.77 32.91
CA SER A 355 -14.11 -7.05 33.44
C SER A 355 -14.54 -5.91 32.52
N THR A 356 -13.59 -5.22 31.86
CA THR A 356 -13.87 -4.16 30.89
C THR A 356 -14.57 -4.71 29.65
N GLY A 357 -14.12 -5.83 29.11
CA GLY A 357 -14.75 -6.50 27.97
C GLY A 357 -16.17 -6.93 28.28
N ALA A 358 -16.40 -7.52 29.45
CA ALA A 358 -17.74 -7.94 29.92
C ALA A 358 -18.70 -6.74 30.04
N VAL A 359 -18.25 -5.62 30.62
CA VAL A 359 -19.06 -4.39 30.74
C VAL A 359 -19.35 -3.79 29.38
N SER A 360 -18.36 -3.76 28.47
CA SER A 360 -18.54 -3.23 27.11
C SER A 360 -19.54 -4.07 26.31
N SER A 361 -19.48 -5.41 26.42
CA SER A 361 -20.44 -6.31 25.78
C SER A 361 -21.86 -6.08 26.30
N ALA A 362 -22.02 -6.01 27.64
CA ALA A 362 -23.31 -5.74 28.25
C ALA A 362 -23.89 -4.36 27.84
N ALA A 363 -23.04 -3.36 27.67
CA ALA A 363 -23.47 -2.03 27.20
C ALA A 363 -23.99 -2.07 25.76
N VAL A 364 -23.35 -2.83 24.87
CA VAL A 364 -23.83 -3.07 23.49
C VAL A 364 -25.18 -3.79 23.51
N ASP A 365 -25.29 -4.89 24.25
CA ASP A 365 -26.53 -5.65 24.39
C ASP A 365 -27.71 -4.80 24.90
N LEU A 366 -27.43 -3.84 25.78
CA LEU A 366 -28.44 -2.91 26.31
C LEU A 366 -28.82 -1.84 25.28
N ALA A 367 -27.89 -1.41 24.43
CA ALA A 367 -28.14 -0.38 23.42
C ALA A 367 -28.95 -0.91 22.23
N ASP A 368 -28.92 -2.22 21.98
CA ASP A 368 -29.64 -2.90 20.88
C ASP A 368 -31.10 -3.25 21.27
N LYS A 369 -31.49 -3.05 22.53
CA LYS A 369 -32.88 -3.26 23.04
C LYS A 369 -33.63 -1.95 23.19
#